data_17d584c9298f4f17f686a37169151f61
#
_entry.id   17d584c9298f4f17f686a37169151f61
#
_cell.length_a   1.000
_cell.length_b   1.000
_cell.length_c   1.000
_cell.angle_alpha   90.00
_cell.angle_beta   90.00
_cell.angle_gamma   90.00
#
_symmetry.space_group_name_H-M   'P 1'
#
loop_
_entity.id
_entity.type
_entity.pdbx_description
1 polymer ?
#
loop_
_entity_poly.entity_id
_entity_poly.type
_entity_poly.pdbx_seq_one_letter_code
_entity_poly.pdbx_strand_id
1 'polypeptide(L)'
;GLVAGLFYREFTKLQDFPEGEYTQLSVAHTHLLALGFMLFLIFLALEKVFALSRHHQLFNSFFWLYNVGVVLTVGMQISHGILTVLGKESNEMISGIAGLGHIFITVGLTVFLVNLGRAIKEPDAGSANASVNA
;
A
#
# COMPACT_ATOMS: atom_id res chain seq x y z
N GLY A 1 4.04 2.56 10.18
CA GLY A 1 4.90 1.36 10.22
C GLY A 1 5.70 1.27 11.51
N LEU A 2 6.51 2.27 11.84
CA LEU A 2 7.34 2.25 13.08
C LEU A 2 6.50 2.12 14.36
N VAL A 3 5.43 2.89 14.47
CA VAL A 3 4.49 2.80 15.61
C VAL A 3 3.83 1.42 15.68
N ALA A 4 3.47 0.83 14.54
CA ALA A 4 2.90 -0.52 14.49
C ALA A 4 3.90 -1.60 14.92
N GLY A 5 5.19 -1.43 14.60
CA GLY A 5 6.25 -2.32 15.07
C GLY A 5 6.46 -2.23 16.57
N LEU A 6 6.44 -1.01 17.13
CA LEU A 6 6.51 -0.80 18.58
C LEU A 6 5.29 -1.41 19.29
N PHE A 7 4.09 -1.18 18.73
CA PHE A 7 2.85 -1.77 19.24
C PHE A 7 2.93 -3.31 19.26
N TYR A 8 3.35 -3.92 18.16
CA TYR A 8 3.54 -5.38 18.10
C TYR A 8 4.42 -5.88 19.24
N ARG A 9 5.62 -5.29 19.39
CA ARG A 9 6.58 -5.69 20.43
C ARG A 9 6.00 -5.56 21.83
N GLU A 10 5.46 -4.40 22.18
CA GLU A 10 4.98 -4.15 23.53
C GLU A 10 3.70 -4.95 23.84
N PHE A 11 2.81 -5.12 22.84
CA PHE A 11 1.57 -5.86 23.02
C PHE A 11 1.83 -7.37 23.23
N THR A 12 2.70 -7.99 22.44
CA THR A 12 3.06 -9.41 22.61
C THR A 12 3.74 -9.65 23.95
N LYS A 13 4.61 -8.73 24.38
CA LYS A 13 5.27 -8.80 25.69
C LYS A 13 4.29 -8.66 26.85
N LEU A 14 3.32 -7.73 26.77
CA LEU A 14 2.30 -7.53 27.81
C LEU A 14 1.33 -8.72 27.96
N GLN A 15 1.14 -9.50 26.89
CA GLN A 15 0.25 -10.66 26.86
C GLN A 15 1.00 -11.99 27.10
N ASP A 16 2.29 -11.96 27.48
CA ASP A 16 3.15 -13.12 27.62
C ASP A 16 3.06 -14.09 26.42
N PHE A 17 2.92 -13.52 25.21
CA PHE A 17 2.84 -14.31 23.98
C PHE A 17 4.16 -15.03 23.73
N PRO A 18 4.14 -16.37 23.48
CA PRO A 18 5.36 -17.17 23.40
C PRO A 18 6.35 -16.64 22.35
N GLU A 19 7.64 -16.56 22.74
CA GLU A 19 8.70 -16.15 21.82
C GLU A 19 8.83 -17.14 20.64
N GLY A 20 8.87 -16.60 19.44
CA GLY A 20 8.99 -17.39 18.21
C GLY A 20 7.65 -17.86 17.61
N GLU A 21 6.54 -17.70 18.30
CA GLU A 21 5.23 -17.95 17.70
C GLU A 21 4.82 -16.84 16.72
N TYR A 22 4.11 -17.27 15.68
CA TYR A 22 3.72 -16.37 14.59
C TYR A 22 2.41 -15.65 14.91
N THR A 23 2.41 -14.33 14.68
CA THR A 23 1.20 -13.51 14.65
C THR A 23 1.26 -12.55 13.45
N GLN A 24 0.10 -12.23 12.86
CA GLN A 24 0.04 -11.26 11.75
C GLN A 24 0.44 -9.83 12.15
N LEU A 25 0.51 -9.51 13.44
CA LEU A 25 1.09 -8.24 13.91
C LEU A 25 2.55 -8.07 13.48
N SER A 26 3.31 -9.17 13.42
CA SER A 26 4.72 -9.15 13.01
C SER A 26 4.91 -8.69 11.56
N VAL A 27 3.94 -8.93 10.69
CA VAL A 27 4.01 -8.54 9.27
C VAL A 27 3.27 -7.24 8.97
N ALA A 28 2.35 -6.81 9.83
CA ALA A 28 1.57 -5.58 9.62
C ALA A 28 2.47 -4.34 9.52
N HIS A 29 3.50 -4.20 10.38
CA HIS A 29 4.43 -3.08 10.31
C HIS A 29 5.30 -3.12 9.05
N THR A 30 5.68 -4.31 8.58
CA THR A 30 6.43 -4.49 7.33
C THR A 30 5.59 -4.09 6.12
N HIS A 31 4.29 -4.45 6.10
CA HIS A 31 3.37 -4.00 5.06
C HIS A 31 3.22 -2.48 5.05
N LEU A 32 3.08 -1.85 6.23
CA LEU A 32 3.02 -0.39 6.33
C LEU A 32 4.31 0.29 5.85
N LEU A 33 5.47 -0.28 6.13
CA LEU A 33 6.74 0.28 5.66
C LEU A 33 6.94 0.05 4.17
N ALA A 34 6.65 -1.15 3.67
CA ALA A 34 6.84 -1.47 2.26
C ALA A 34 5.77 -0.81 1.37
N LEU A 35 4.49 -1.06 1.65
CA LEU A 35 3.37 -0.57 0.83
C LEU A 35 3.01 0.88 1.17
N GLY A 36 3.03 1.26 2.44
CA GLY A 36 2.69 2.61 2.87
C GLY A 36 3.84 3.60 2.65
N PHE A 37 5.04 3.32 3.10
CA PHE A 37 6.15 4.28 3.06
C PHE A 37 6.98 4.17 1.79
N MET A 38 7.59 3.01 1.53
CA MET A 38 8.54 2.83 0.42
C MET A 38 7.87 3.03 -0.94
N LEU A 39 6.72 2.39 -1.20
CA LEU A 39 6.01 2.56 -2.48
C LEU A 39 5.52 3.99 -2.69
N PHE A 40 5.08 4.69 -1.63
CA PHE A 40 4.71 6.10 -1.78
C PHE A 40 5.89 7.00 -2.15
N LEU A 41 7.10 6.73 -1.64
CA LEU A 41 8.30 7.45 -2.08
C LEU A 41 8.60 7.18 -3.56
N ILE A 42 8.42 5.94 -4.02
CA ILE A 42 8.59 5.58 -5.43
C ILE A 42 7.53 6.28 -6.28
N PHE A 43 6.26 6.27 -5.87
CA PHE A 43 5.18 6.97 -6.58
C PHE A 43 5.44 8.47 -6.67
N LEU A 44 5.92 9.08 -5.59
CA LEU A 44 6.28 10.49 -5.57
C LEU A 44 7.44 10.81 -6.53
N ALA A 45 8.47 9.96 -6.56
CA ALA A 45 9.59 10.11 -7.48
C ALA A 45 9.13 9.99 -8.94
N LEU A 46 8.29 8.98 -9.25
CA LEU A 46 7.75 8.78 -10.60
C LEU A 46 6.78 9.90 -11.00
N GLU A 47 5.97 10.41 -10.07
CA GLU A 47 5.15 11.59 -10.31
C GLU A 47 6.01 12.80 -10.68
N LYS A 48 7.10 13.02 -9.97
CA LYS A 48 8.01 14.14 -10.23
C LYS A 48 8.68 14.05 -11.61
N VAL A 49 8.98 12.82 -12.06
CA VAL A 49 9.64 12.59 -13.36
C VAL A 49 8.65 12.61 -14.52
N PHE A 50 7.48 11.97 -14.37
CA PHE A 50 6.56 11.69 -15.47
C PHE A 50 5.25 12.48 -15.40
N ALA A 51 5.03 13.31 -14.38
CA ALA A 51 3.80 14.10 -14.18
C ALA A 51 2.52 13.25 -14.36
N LEU A 52 2.43 12.12 -13.64
CA LEU A 52 1.35 11.13 -13.76
C LEU A 52 -0.03 11.71 -13.43
N SER A 53 -0.09 12.74 -12.58
CA SER A 53 -1.30 13.48 -12.21
C SER A 53 -1.92 14.24 -13.39
N ARG A 54 -1.21 14.38 -14.51
CA ARG A 54 -1.75 14.92 -15.76
C ARG A 54 -2.97 14.12 -16.24
N HIS A 55 -2.97 12.81 -16.02
CA HIS A 55 -4.11 11.93 -16.27
C HIS A 55 -4.99 11.79 -15.01
N HIS A 56 -5.67 12.86 -14.62
CA HIS A 56 -6.41 12.96 -13.37
C HIS A 56 -7.28 11.75 -13.02
N GLN A 57 -8.00 11.18 -13.99
CA GLN A 57 -8.89 10.05 -13.73
C GLN A 57 -8.11 8.78 -13.33
N LEU A 58 -7.04 8.46 -14.08
CA LEU A 58 -6.22 7.28 -13.78
C LEU A 58 -5.47 7.47 -12.47
N PHE A 59 -4.88 8.64 -12.25
CA PHE A 59 -4.16 8.95 -11.03
C PHE A 59 -5.08 8.89 -9.80
N ASN A 60 -6.27 9.48 -9.87
CA ASN A 60 -7.23 9.47 -8.77
C ASN A 60 -7.77 8.05 -8.50
N SER A 61 -8.07 7.27 -9.55
CA SER A 61 -8.51 5.88 -9.41
C SER A 61 -7.43 5.01 -8.75
N PHE A 62 -6.18 5.12 -9.23
CA PHE A 62 -5.04 4.47 -8.60
C PHE A 62 -4.93 4.85 -7.13
N PHE A 63 -4.93 6.15 -6.83
CA PHE A 63 -4.72 6.66 -5.49
C PHE A 63 -5.73 6.09 -4.50
N TRP A 64 -7.02 6.14 -4.82
CA TRP A 64 -8.06 5.66 -3.92
C TRP A 64 -8.09 4.13 -3.81
N LEU A 65 -8.01 3.41 -4.93
CA LEU A 65 -7.98 1.95 -4.91
C LEU A 65 -6.79 1.43 -4.09
N TYR A 66 -5.62 1.99 -4.33
CA TYR A 66 -4.41 1.58 -3.62
C TYR A 66 -4.50 1.85 -2.11
N ASN A 67 -4.90 3.07 -1.71
CA ASN A 67 -4.99 3.44 -0.30
C ASN A 67 -6.05 2.62 0.44
N VAL A 68 -7.24 2.45 -0.13
CA VAL A 68 -8.30 1.61 0.45
C VAL A 68 -7.79 0.17 0.60
N GLY A 69 -7.11 -0.36 -0.42
CA GLY A 69 -6.52 -1.69 -0.37
C GLY A 69 -5.51 -1.86 0.76
N VAL A 70 -4.57 -0.91 0.90
CA VAL A 70 -3.56 -0.93 1.98
C VAL A 70 -4.22 -0.85 3.36
N VAL A 71 -5.18 0.06 3.54
CA VAL A 71 -5.89 0.22 4.83
C VAL A 71 -6.66 -1.05 5.20
N LEU A 72 -7.38 -1.66 4.26
CA LEU A 72 -8.10 -2.91 4.49
C LEU A 72 -7.15 -4.06 4.84
N THR A 73 -6.10 -4.24 4.05
CA THR A 73 -5.12 -5.32 4.26
C THR A 73 -4.46 -5.19 5.63
N VAL A 74 -3.90 -4.03 5.94
CA VAL A 74 -3.18 -3.81 7.21
C VAL A 74 -4.14 -3.81 8.40
N GLY A 75 -5.33 -3.22 8.26
CA GLY A 75 -6.36 -3.24 9.29
C GLY A 75 -6.77 -4.66 9.66
N MET A 76 -6.96 -5.53 8.68
CA MET A 76 -7.30 -6.93 8.93
C MET A 76 -6.12 -7.73 9.51
N GLN A 77 -4.88 -7.47 9.08
CA GLN A 77 -3.68 -8.08 9.68
C GLN A 77 -3.54 -7.70 11.16
N ILE A 78 -3.76 -6.44 11.50
CA ILE A 78 -3.72 -5.99 12.91
C ILE A 78 -4.83 -6.67 13.71
N SER A 79 -6.06 -6.68 13.20
CA SER A 79 -7.20 -7.29 13.87
C SER A 79 -6.99 -8.79 14.11
N HIS A 80 -6.59 -9.51 13.06
CA HIS A 80 -6.29 -10.94 13.16
C HIS A 80 -5.12 -11.22 14.11
N GLY A 81 -4.05 -10.42 14.00
CA GLY A 81 -2.88 -10.57 14.85
C GLY A 81 -3.17 -10.33 16.33
N ILE A 82 -4.02 -9.36 16.66
CA ILE A 82 -4.49 -9.13 18.04
C ILE A 82 -5.28 -10.34 18.55
N LEU A 83 -6.20 -10.89 17.75
CA LEU A 83 -6.97 -12.07 18.14
C LEU A 83 -6.04 -13.28 18.40
N THR A 84 -5.05 -13.49 17.53
CA THR A 84 -4.04 -14.56 17.72
C THR A 84 -3.31 -14.40 19.04
N VAL A 85 -2.81 -13.21 19.35
CA VAL A 85 -2.09 -12.94 20.62
C VAL A 85 -2.97 -13.16 21.85
N LEU A 86 -4.28 -12.87 21.74
CA LEU A 86 -5.26 -13.08 22.81
C LEU A 86 -5.79 -14.52 22.88
N GLY A 87 -5.27 -15.45 22.07
CA GLY A 87 -5.73 -16.85 22.03
C GLY A 87 -7.16 -17.02 21.53
N LYS A 88 -7.68 -16.05 20.76
CA LYS A 88 -9.04 -16.08 20.19
C LYS A 88 -9.03 -16.56 18.76
N GLU A 89 -10.04 -17.35 18.40
CA GLU A 89 -10.22 -17.78 17.02
C GLU A 89 -10.56 -16.59 16.10
N SER A 90 -9.96 -16.59 14.92
CA SER A 90 -10.25 -15.59 13.88
C SER A 90 -11.51 -16.00 13.12
N ASN A 91 -12.29 -15.02 12.70
CA ASN A 91 -13.49 -15.21 11.88
C ASN A 91 -13.12 -15.23 10.39
N GLU A 92 -13.79 -16.10 9.60
CA GLU A 92 -13.65 -16.18 8.14
C GLU A 92 -13.90 -14.83 7.45
N MET A 93 -14.74 -13.97 8.03
CA MET A 93 -15.00 -12.62 7.53
C MET A 93 -13.72 -11.75 7.52
N ILE A 94 -12.85 -11.87 8.52
CA ILE A 94 -11.58 -11.11 8.59
C ILE A 94 -10.67 -11.52 7.44
N SER A 95 -10.58 -12.82 7.15
CA SER A 95 -9.80 -13.35 6.03
C SER A 95 -10.36 -12.91 4.68
N GLY A 96 -11.68 -12.89 4.52
CA GLY A 96 -12.36 -12.42 3.31
C GLY A 96 -12.10 -10.95 3.03
N ILE A 97 -12.20 -10.08 4.04
CA ILE A 97 -11.94 -8.63 3.89
C ILE A 97 -10.46 -8.38 3.59
N ALA A 98 -9.54 -9.13 4.20
CA ALA A 98 -8.11 -9.05 3.87
C ALA A 98 -7.85 -9.41 2.39
N GLY A 99 -8.53 -10.43 1.87
CA GLY A 99 -8.49 -10.80 0.45
C GLY A 99 -8.96 -9.67 -0.47
N LEU A 100 -10.06 -8.99 -0.14
CA LEU A 100 -10.51 -7.79 -0.86
C LEU A 100 -9.46 -6.68 -0.86
N GLY A 101 -8.78 -6.46 0.26
CA GLY A 101 -7.68 -5.49 0.34
C GLY A 101 -6.59 -5.76 -0.71
N HIS A 102 -6.16 -7.00 -0.86
CA HIS A 102 -5.17 -7.40 -1.87
C HIS A 102 -5.68 -7.19 -3.31
N ILE A 103 -6.96 -7.46 -3.57
CA ILE A 103 -7.58 -7.19 -4.88
C ILE A 103 -7.51 -5.69 -5.19
N PHE A 104 -7.89 -4.83 -4.24
CA PHE A 104 -7.82 -3.38 -4.43
C PHE A 104 -6.38 -2.88 -4.67
N ILE A 105 -5.39 -3.40 -3.94
CA ILE A 105 -3.98 -3.09 -4.17
C ILE A 105 -3.58 -3.49 -5.59
N THR A 106 -3.92 -4.72 -6.01
CA THR A 106 -3.57 -5.24 -7.34
C THR A 106 -4.18 -4.40 -8.46
N VAL A 107 -5.47 -4.08 -8.35
CA VAL A 107 -6.15 -3.22 -9.33
C VAL A 107 -5.55 -1.82 -9.33
N GLY A 108 -5.31 -1.25 -8.14
CA GLY A 108 -4.68 0.07 -8.00
C GLY A 108 -3.31 0.13 -8.66
N LEU A 109 -2.44 -0.85 -8.41
CA LEU A 109 -1.12 -0.94 -9.05
C LEU A 109 -1.21 -1.16 -10.56
N THR A 110 -2.19 -1.93 -11.03
CA THR A 110 -2.42 -2.11 -12.48
C THR A 110 -2.80 -0.78 -13.12
N VAL A 111 -3.71 -0.01 -12.52
CA VAL A 111 -4.09 1.33 -13.00
C VAL A 111 -2.88 2.26 -12.98
N PHE A 112 -2.04 2.20 -11.95
CA PHE A 112 -0.79 2.97 -11.87
C PHE A 112 0.15 2.65 -13.03
N LEU A 113 0.39 1.37 -13.32
CA LEU A 113 1.26 0.94 -14.41
C LEU A 113 0.72 1.37 -15.79
N VAL A 114 -0.60 1.31 -15.98
CA VAL A 114 -1.25 1.83 -17.20
C VAL A 114 -1.04 3.33 -17.33
N ASN A 115 -1.20 4.08 -16.24
CA ASN A 115 -0.97 5.53 -16.21
C ASN A 115 0.50 5.86 -16.52
N LEU A 116 1.43 5.18 -15.88
CA LEU A 116 2.87 5.33 -16.12
C LEU A 116 3.23 5.03 -17.59
N GLY A 117 2.69 3.91 -18.13
CA GLY A 117 2.93 3.54 -19.52
C GLY A 117 2.39 4.57 -20.54
N ARG A 118 1.30 5.29 -20.21
CA ARG A 118 0.82 6.42 -21.03
C ARG A 118 1.74 7.62 -20.91
N ALA A 119 2.10 8.01 -19.69
CA ALA A 119 2.96 9.17 -19.46
C ALA A 119 4.33 9.05 -20.13
N ILE A 120 4.92 7.84 -20.15
CA ILE A 120 6.21 7.58 -20.84
C ILE A 120 6.10 7.73 -22.37
N LYS A 121 4.94 7.42 -22.95
CA LYS A 121 4.73 7.50 -24.41
C LYS A 121 4.41 8.91 -24.91
N GLU A 122 4.03 9.82 -24.03
CA GLU A 122 3.73 11.20 -24.40
C GLU A 122 5.03 12.00 -24.51
N PRO A 123 5.30 12.66 -25.65
CA PRO A 123 6.46 13.56 -25.78
C PRO A 123 6.35 14.71 -24.76
N ASP A 124 7.45 15.08 -24.15
CA ASP A 124 7.50 16.27 -23.32
C ASP A 124 6.99 17.49 -24.10
N ALA A 125 5.96 18.14 -23.58
CA ALA A 125 5.37 19.34 -24.19
C ALA A 125 6.40 20.48 -24.38
N GLY A 126 7.58 20.40 -23.73
CA GLY A 126 8.69 21.32 -23.90
C GLY A 126 9.50 21.12 -25.18
N SER A 127 9.55 19.90 -25.74
CA SER A 127 10.32 19.62 -26.96
C SER A 127 9.58 20.05 -28.22
N ALA A 128 8.24 20.08 -28.20
CA ALA A 128 7.43 20.52 -29.34
C ALA A 128 7.56 22.05 -29.60
N ASN A 129 7.77 22.88 -28.57
CA ASN A 129 7.94 24.32 -28.73
C ASN A 129 9.37 24.73 -29.18
N ALA A 130 10.37 23.90 -28.97
CA ALA A 130 11.72 24.18 -29.42
C ALA A 130 11.89 23.98 -30.94
N SER A 131 11.12 23.08 -31.55
CA SER A 131 11.17 22.82 -33.01
C SER A 131 10.37 23.82 -33.87
N VAL A 132 9.48 24.62 -33.25
CA VAL A 132 8.69 25.65 -33.99
C VAL A 132 9.44 26.99 -34.05
N ASN A 133 10.43 27.21 -33.16
CA ASN A 133 11.19 28.45 -33.07
C ASN A 133 12.64 28.32 -33.61
N ALA A 134 12.98 27.23 -34.25
CA ALA A 134 14.25 27.00 -34.95
C ALA A 134 14.02 26.98 -36.46
#